data_81a227faf38232cf54f96493956471ee
#
_entry.id   81a227faf38232cf54f96493956471ee
#
_cell.length_a   1.000
_cell.length_b   1.000
_cell.length_c   1.000
_cell.angle_alpha   90.00
_cell.angle_beta   90.00
_cell.angle_gamma   90.00
#
_symmetry.space_group_name_H-M   'P 1'
#
loop_
_entity.id
_entity.type
_entity.pdbx_description
1 polymer ?
#
loop_
_entity_poly.entity_id
_entity_poly.type
_entity_poly.pdbx_seq_one_letter_code
_entity_poly.pdbx_strand_id
1 'polypeptide(L)'
;LGSPYVWGAKGPNAFDCSGFVYWCLNQAGVNQSYMTSSGWRNAGRYTKITNFNDIQAGDIVVVNGHVGIAVGGGTVIDASSSNGRVVHRGLTQWWANNFICAWRIF
;
A
#
# COMPACT_ATOMS: atom_id res chain seq x y z
N LEU A 1 1.73 7.98 -10.39
CA LEU A 1 0.30 8.31 -10.49
C LEU A 1 -0.17 8.14 -11.92
N GLY A 2 -1.41 7.70 -12.09
CA GLY A 2 -2.01 7.53 -13.41
C GLY A 2 -1.62 6.26 -14.16
N SER A 3 -0.66 5.47 -13.68
CA SER A 3 -0.33 4.19 -14.31
C SER A 3 -1.51 3.23 -14.21
N PRO A 4 -1.78 2.40 -15.26
CA PRO A 4 -2.94 1.50 -15.25
C PRO A 4 -2.87 0.46 -14.16
N TYR A 5 -4.03 0.07 -13.63
CA TYR A 5 -4.17 -1.10 -12.79
C TYR A 5 -4.30 -2.35 -13.68
N VAL A 6 -3.42 -3.32 -13.44
CA VAL A 6 -3.49 -4.63 -14.11
C VAL A 6 -3.23 -5.71 -13.08
N TRP A 7 -4.13 -6.66 -12.93
CA TRP A 7 -4.03 -7.75 -11.98
C TRP A 7 -2.72 -8.54 -12.19
N GLY A 8 -1.95 -8.73 -11.11
CA GLY A 8 -0.67 -9.43 -11.16
C GLY A 8 0.51 -8.59 -11.66
N ALA A 9 0.30 -7.34 -12.07
CA ALA A 9 1.36 -6.49 -12.58
C ALA A 9 2.17 -5.86 -11.44
N LYS A 10 3.50 -5.80 -11.63
CA LYS A 10 4.48 -5.36 -10.63
C LYS A 10 5.30 -4.15 -11.07
N GLY A 11 4.86 -3.47 -12.13
CA GLY A 11 5.55 -2.31 -12.70
C GLY A 11 6.51 -2.68 -13.82
N PRO A 12 7.16 -1.68 -14.45
CA PRO A 12 7.02 -0.24 -14.20
C PRO A 12 5.84 0.41 -14.90
N ASN A 13 5.17 -0.26 -15.85
CA ASN A 13 4.16 0.36 -16.71
C ASN A 13 2.73 0.18 -16.20
N ALA A 14 2.49 -0.83 -15.37
CA ALA A 14 1.19 -1.13 -14.78
C ALA A 14 1.39 -1.80 -13.42
N PHE A 15 0.37 -1.76 -12.55
CA PHE A 15 0.47 -2.29 -11.19
C PHE A 15 -0.86 -2.86 -10.73
N ASP A 16 -0.82 -3.95 -9.93
CA ASP A 16 -1.90 -4.21 -8.97
C ASP A 16 -1.52 -3.55 -7.62
N CYS A 17 -2.37 -3.68 -6.58
CA CYS A 17 -2.14 -2.98 -5.31
C CYS A 17 -0.82 -3.40 -4.64
N SER A 18 -0.57 -4.67 -4.53
CA SER A 18 0.65 -5.20 -3.92
C SER A 18 1.87 -5.04 -4.85
N GLY A 19 1.67 -5.10 -6.17
CA GLY A 19 2.72 -4.86 -7.15
C GLY A 19 3.25 -3.44 -7.10
N PHE A 20 2.36 -2.48 -6.88
CA PHE A 20 2.74 -1.07 -6.70
C PHE A 20 3.62 -0.90 -5.46
N VAL A 21 3.22 -1.47 -4.33
CA VAL A 21 4.00 -1.42 -3.09
C VAL A 21 5.36 -2.08 -3.28
N TYR A 22 5.41 -3.25 -3.89
CA TYR A 22 6.64 -3.96 -4.20
C TYR A 22 7.60 -3.11 -5.03
N TRP A 23 7.10 -2.51 -6.10
CA TRP A 23 7.91 -1.68 -6.99
C TRP A 23 8.46 -0.45 -6.27
N CYS A 24 7.61 0.25 -5.51
CA CYS A 24 8.00 1.46 -4.77
C CYS A 24 9.08 1.16 -3.72
N LEU A 25 8.93 0.08 -2.94
CA LEU A 25 9.90 -0.28 -1.92
C LEU A 25 11.27 -0.58 -2.54
N ASN A 26 11.30 -1.33 -3.63
CA ASN A 26 12.57 -1.65 -4.29
C ASN A 26 13.22 -0.41 -4.92
N GLN A 27 12.43 0.53 -5.45
CA GLN A 27 12.95 1.81 -5.96
C GLN A 27 13.52 2.67 -4.83
N ALA A 28 12.99 2.55 -3.62
CA ALA A 28 13.48 3.26 -2.44
C ALA A 28 14.69 2.58 -1.78
N GLY A 29 15.20 1.50 -2.36
CA GLY A 29 16.36 0.77 -1.83
C GLY A 29 16.02 -0.29 -0.78
N VAL A 30 14.74 -0.57 -0.55
CA VAL A 30 14.30 -1.62 0.38
C VAL A 30 14.23 -2.94 -0.37
N ASN A 31 15.08 -3.89 0.00
CA ASN A 31 15.09 -5.21 -0.61
C ASN A 31 13.93 -6.05 -0.05
N GLN A 32 12.78 -5.94 -0.68
CA GLN A 32 11.56 -6.63 -0.28
C GLN A 32 11.09 -7.54 -1.41
N SER A 33 10.91 -8.83 -1.11
CA SER A 33 10.31 -9.77 -2.05
C SER A 33 8.83 -9.44 -2.27
N TYR A 34 8.31 -9.79 -3.44
CA TYR A 34 6.90 -9.57 -3.73
C TYR A 34 6.02 -10.33 -2.74
N MET A 35 5.02 -9.65 -2.19
CA MET A 35 3.95 -10.26 -1.40
C MET A 35 2.61 -9.77 -1.92
N THR A 36 1.61 -10.65 -1.91
CA THR A 36 0.22 -10.26 -2.17
C THR A 36 -0.33 -9.42 -1.01
N SER A 37 -1.51 -8.82 -1.17
CA SER A 37 -2.16 -8.10 -0.08
C SER A 37 -2.36 -9.00 1.15
N SER A 38 -2.68 -10.28 0.94
CA SER A 38 -2.78 -11.26 2.04
C SER A 38 -1.44 -11.50 2.73
N GLY A 39 -0.35 -11.53 1.98
CA GLY A 39 1.00 -11.66 2.54
C GLY A 39 1.36 -10.47 3.41
N TRP A 40 0.97 -9.26 3.00
CA TRP A 40 1.23 -8.04 3.78
C TRP A 40 0.52 -8.03 5.13
N ARG A 41 -0.59 -8.72 5.28
CA ARG A 41 -1.28 -8.84 6.59
C ARG A 41 -0.39 -9.46 7.66
N ASN A 42 0.56 -10.31 7.26
CA ASN A 42 1.41 -11.10 8.17
C ASN A 42 2.90 -10.84 7.91
N ALA A 43 3.26 -9.66 7.44
CA ALA A 43 4.63 -9.35 7.03
C ALA A 43 5.67 -9.63 8.13
N GLY A 44 5.40 -9.20 9.37
CA GLY A 44 6.22 -9.55 10.54
C GLY A 44 7.64 -8.99 10.58
N ARG A 45 8.19 -8.56 9.45
CA ARG A 45 9.56 -8.09 9.31
C ARG A 45 9.76 -6.65 9.79
N TYR A 46 8.68 -5.89 9.86
CA TYR A 46 8.71 -4.45 10.12
C TYR A 46 7.95 -4.11 11.41
N THR A 47 8.03 -2.87 11.84
CA THR A 47 7.27 -2.40 13.02
C THR A 47 5.79 -2.33 12.68
N LYS A 48 4.97 -3.03 13.45
CA LYS A 48 3.53 -3.11 13.23
C LYS A 48 2.82 -1.93 13.89
N ILE A 49 2.00 -1.23 13.13
CA ILE A 49 1.13 -0.14 13.60
C ILE A 49 -0.29 -0.67 13.60
N THR A 50 -0.93 -0.68 14.77
CA THR A 50 -2.27 -1.25 14.95
C THR A 50 -3.35 -0.19 15.10
N ASN A 51 -2.99 1.07 15.31
CA ASN A 51 -3.91 2.18 15.44
C ASN A 51 -3.92 2.99 14.14
N PHE A 52 -5.08 3.10 13.51
CA PHE A 52 -5.25 3.84 12.26
C PHE A 52 -4.77 5.29 12.38
N ASN A 53 -4.97 5.91 13.55
CA ASN A 53 -4.56 7.30 13.81
C ASN A 53 -3.04 7.48 13.93
N ASP A 54 -2.28 6.41 14.07
CA ASP A 54 -0.83 6.45 14.16
C ASP A 54 -0.12 6.32 12.81
N ILE A 55 -0.86 6.19 11.72
CA ILE A 55 -0.29 6.07 10.38
C ILE A 55 0.48 7.34 10.03
N GLN A 56 1.73 7.15 9.53
CA GLN A 56 2.62 8.23 9.11
C GLN A 56 3.03 8.03 7.64
N ALA A 57 3.54 9.09 7.04
CA ALA A 57 4.07 9.03 5.68
C ALA A 57 5.12 7.92 5.55
N GLY A 58 5.03 7.13 4.50
CA GLY A 58 5.91 5.98 4.25
C GLY A 58 5.40 4.66 4.81
N ASP A 59 4.37 4.67 5.65
CA ASP A 59 3.81 3.42 6.19
C ASP A 59 3.06 2.65 5.09
N ILE A 60 3.19 1.33 5.11
CA ILE A 60 2.44 0.45 4.22
C ILE A 60 1.12 0.14 4.92
N VAL A 61 0.02 0.62 4.36
CA VAL A 61 -1.32 0.50 4.95
C VAL A 61 -2.00 -0.73 4.40
N VAL A 62 -2.33 -1.67 5.28
CA VAL A 62 -2.99 -2.93 4.91
C VAL A 62 -4.45 -2.87 5.35
N VAL A 63 -5.34 -3.03 4.40
CA VAL A 63 -6.78 -3.14 4.64
C VAL A 63 -7.28 -4.45 4.09
N ASN A 64 -8.56 -4.74 4.28
CA ASN A 64 -9.16 -5.99 3.83
C ASN A 64 -9.09 -6.11 2.30
N GLY A 65 -8.25 -7.01 1.81
CA GLY A 65 -8.08 -7.28 0.37
C GLY A 65 -7.32 -6.22 -0.42
N HIS A 66 -6.62 -5.29 0.25
CA HIS A 66 -5.93 -4.19 -0.44
C HIS A 66 -4.76 -3.66 0.38
N VAL A 67 -3.84 -2.98 -0.29
CA VAL A 67 -2.66 -2.37 0.34
C VAL A 67 -2.29 -1.09 -0.41
N GLY A 68 -1.80 -0.10 0.34
CA GLY A 68 -1.35 1.17 -0.22
C GLY A 68 -0.20 1.76 0.59
N ILE A 69 0.30 2.93 0.18
CA ILE A 69 1.40 3.62 0.86
C ILE A 69 0.90 4.98 1.34
N ALA A 70 0.98 5.21 2.66
CA ALA A 70 0.65 6.51 3.25
C ALA A 70 1.69 7.55 2.83
N VAL A 71 1.24 8.76 2.48
CA VAL A 71 2.12 9.84 2.03
C VAL A 71 1.99 11.11 2.86
N GLY A 72 1.35 11.03 4.02
CA GLY A 72 1.20 12.16 4.93
C GLY A 72 -0.08 12.96 4.67
N GLY A 73 -0.40 13.83 5.62
CA GLY A 73 -1.61 14.65 5.53
C GLY A 73 -2.91 13.86 5.50
N GLY A 74 -2.90 12.62 6.01
CA GLY A 74 -4.08 11.74 5.96
C GLY A 74 -4.39 11.23 4.56
N THR A 75 -3.38 11.07 3.70
CA THR A 75 -3.55 10.60 2.31
C THR A 75 -2.75 9.33 2.03
N VAL A 76 -3.11 8.66 0.95
CA VAL A 76 -2.51 7.39 0.51
C VAL A 76 -2.36 7.39 -1.00
N ILE A 77 -1.32 6.72 -1.50
CA ILE A 77 -1.20 6.37 -2.92
C ILE A 77 -1.35 4.87 -3.04
N ASP A 78 -2.22 4.42 -3.92
CA ASP A 78 -2.48 2.99 -4.13
C ASP A 78 -2.87 2.70 -5.59
N ALA A 79 -2.59 1.49 -6.04
CA ALA A 79 -3.10 1.01 -7.32
C ALA A 79 -4.53 0.50 -7.10
N SER A 80 -5.50 1.26 -7.60
CA SER A 80 -6.91 1.04 -7.33
C SER A 80 -7.58 0.30 -8.48
N SER A 81 -8.16 -0.88 -8.19
CA SER A 81 -8.90 -1.64 -9.20
C SER A 81 -10.19 -0.91 -9.61
N SER A 82 -10.87 -0.27 -8.66
CA SER A 82 -12.11 0.46 -8.95
C SER A 82 -11.88 1.71 -9.79
N ASN A 83 -10.73 2.37 -9.66
CA ASN A 83 -10.35 3.52 -10.48
C ASN A 83 -9.55 3.12 -11.73
N GLY A 84 -9.12 1.88 -11.82
CA GLY A 84 -8.35 1.36 -12.95
C GLY A 84 -6.91 1.89 -13.07
N ARG A 85 -6.40 2.55 -12.04
CA ARG A 85 -5.07 3.18 -12.08
C ARG A 85 -4.53 3.46 -10.67
N VAL A 86 -3.25 3.85 -10.62
CA VAL A 86 -2.62 4.36 -9.40
C VAL A 86 -3.17 5.75 -9.09
N VAL A 87 -3.69 5.94 -7.90
CA VAL A 87 -4.34 7.18 -7.46
C VAL A 87 -3.75 7.69 -6.15
N HIS A 88 -3.82 9.00 -5.95
CA HIS A 88 -3.54 9.67 -4.67
C HIS A 88 -4.88 10.15 -4.10
N ARG A 89 -5.24 9.68 -2.92
CA ARG A 89 -6.56 9.97 -2.32
C ARG A 89 -6.49 10.00 -0.81
N GLY A 90 -7.56 10.49 -0.17
CA GLY A 90 -7.65 10.56 1.28
C GLY A 90 -7.79 9.17 1.92
N LEU A 91 -7.23 9.03 3.12
CA LEU A 91 -7.50 7.90 4.02
C LEU A 91 -8.86 8.14 4.66
N THR A 92 -9.91 7.80 3.92
CA THR A 92 -11.30 8.04 4.30
C THR A 92 -11.80 6.99 5.30
N GLN A 93 -13.07 7.10 5.68
CA GLN A 93 -13.73 6.15 6.58
C GLN A 93 -13.69 4.72 6.03
N TRP A 94 -13.71 4.55 4.70
CA TRP A 94 -13.56 3.21 4.10
C TRP A 94 -12.24 2.56 4.53
N TRP A 95 -11.14 3.31 4.50
CA TRP A 95 -9.83 2.80 4.93
C TRP A 95 -9.83 2.46 6.42
N ALA A 96 -10.42 3.30 7.27
CA ALA A 96 -10.52 3.05 8.70
C ALA A 96 -11.38 1.82 9.00
N ASN A 97 -12.51 1.65 8.31
CA ASN A 97 -13.42 0.52 8.52
C ASN A 97 -12.83 -0.82 8.09
N ASN A 98 -11.92 -0.80 7.13
CA ASN A 98 -11.28 -2.02 6.60
C ASN A 98 -9.85 -2.21 7.12
N PHE A 99 -9.37 -1.33 7.98
CA PHE A 99 -8.00 -1.33 8.46
C PHE A 99 -7.65 -2.62 9.21
N ILE A 100 -6.50 -3.20 8.85
CA ILE A 100 -5.94 -4.38 9.52
C ILE A 100 -4.69 -3.99 10.30
N CYS A 101 -3.73 -3.38 9.62
CA CYS A 101 -2.48 -2.90 10.24
C CYS A 101 -1.74 -1.99 9.25
N ALA A 102 -0.69 -1.36 9.74
CA ALA A 102 0.29 -0.72 8.89
C ALA A 102 1.69 -1.18 9.29
N TRP A 103 2.63 -1.12 8.36
CA TRP A 103 4.01 -1.51 8.59
C TRP A 103 4.92 -0.30 8.42
N ARG A 104 5.68 0.02 9.45
CA ARG A 104 6.65 1.12 9.42
C ARG A 104 8.01 0.58 9.05
N ILE A 105 8.46 0.95 7.86
CA ILE A 105 9.71 0.46 7.28
C ILE A 105 10.83 1.49 7.44
N PHE A 106 10.48 2.77 7.35
CA PHE A 106 11.41 3.89 7.38
C PHE A 106 11.50 4.60 8.70
#